data_24fe137b51dba21dd2c90b04b71db501
#
_entry.id   24fe137b51dba21dd2c90b04b71db501
#
_cell.length_a   1.000
_cell.length_b   1.000
_cell.length_c   1.000
_cell.angle_alpha   90.00
_cell.angle_beta   90.00
_cell.angle_gamma   90.00
#
_symmetry.space_group_name_H-M   'P 1'
#
loop_
_entity.id
_entity.type
_entity.pdbx_description
1 polymer ?
#
loop_
_entity_poly.entity_id
_entity_poly.type
_entity_poly.pdbx_seq_one_letter_code
_entity_poly.pdbx_strand_id
1 'polypeptide(L)'
;MPAYVISEVGVLDEELANTYRTLAEASIRRYGGRYIVRGAVPEALEGTWPSSQRVVVVEFPDSDRAKEWYASSEYADALEVRKTALERRLLLVEGVSE
;
A
#
# COMPACT_ATOMS: atom_id res chain seq x y z
N MET A 1 -5.16 -16.32 8.94
CA MET A 1 -4.44 -15.21 9.58
C MET A 1 -4.40 -14.02 8.64
N PRO A 2 -4.88 -12.86 9.07
CA PRO A 2 -4.80 -11.69 8.21
C PRO A 2 -3.34 -11.29 7.98
N ALA A 3 -3.10 -10.65 6.85
CA ALA A 3 -1.80 -10.10 6.53
C ALA A 3 -1.97 -8.63 6.17
N TYR A 4 -0.95 -7.84 6.44
CA TYR A 4 -1.00 -6.39 6.23
C TYR A 4 0.14 -5.98 5.31
N VAL A 5 -0.21 -5.20 4.28
CA VAL A 5 0.75 -4.54 3.42
C VAL A 5 0.86 -3.10 3.92
N ILE A 6 2.03 -2.74 4.41
CA ILE A 6 2.29 -1.43 5.00
C ILE A 6 3.19 -0.63 4.06
N SER A 7 2.72 0.54 3.66
CA SER A 7 3.44 1.43 2.77
C SER A 7 3.79 2.73 3.48
N GLU A 8 5.06 3.13 3.38
CA GLU A 8 5.49 4.48 3.75
C GLU A 8 5.72 5.22 2.44
N VAL A 9 4.92 6.23 2.16
CA VAL A 9 4.80 6.81 0.82
C VAL A 9 5.13 8.29 0.80
N GLY A 10 6.02 8.68 -0.12
CA GLY A 10 6.21 10.06 -0.52
C GLY A 10 5.71 10.23 -1.94
N VAL A 11 4.91 11.28 -2.20
CA VAL A 11 4.36 11.54 -3.53
C VAL A 11 5.37 12.35 -4.34
N LEU A 12 5.73 11.84 -5.52
CA LEU A 12 6.63 12.53 -6.45
C LEU A 12 5.87 13.33 -7.49
N ASP A 13 4.69 12.85 -7.91
CA ASP A 13 3.84 13.48 -8.92
C ASP A 13 2.38 13.22 -8.55
N GLU A 14 1.63 14.29 -8.28
CA GLU A 14 0.24 14.16 -7.79
C GLU A 14 -0.70 13.55 -8.81
N GLU A 15 -0.58 13.89 -10.09
CA GLU A 15 -1.45 13.32 -11.12
C GLU A 15 -1.19 11.83 -11.29
N LEU A 16 0.07 11.45 -11.35
CA LEU A 16 0.45 10.05 -11.47
C LEU A 16 0.07 9.27 -10.21
N ALA A 17 0.19 9.90 -9.03
CA ALA A 17 -0.24 9.28 -7.79
C ALA A 17 -1.74 8.98 -7.81
N ASN A 18 -2.57 9.88 -8.34
CA ASN A 18 -3.99 9.65 -8.47
C ASN A 18 -4.30 8.49 -9.42
N THR A 19 -3.58 8.42 -10.55
CA THR A 19 -3.70 7.30 -11.48
C THR A 19 -3.31 5.99 -10.81
N TYR A 20 -2.20 6.01 -10.06
CA TYR A 20 -1.76 4.84 -9.30
C TYR A 20 -2.85 4.36 -8.33
N ARG A 21 -3.44 5.30 -7.56
CA ARG A 21 -4.45 4.97 -6.54
C ARG A 21 -5.66 4.28 -7.16
N THR A 22 -6.12 4.76 -8.31
CA THR A 22 -7.26 4.16 -9.02
C THR A 22 -6.96 2.73 -9.45
N LEU A 23 -5.80 2.52 -10.06
CA LEU A 23 -5.39 1.20 -10.53
C LEU A 23 -5.16 0.24 -9.36
N ALA A 24 -4.48 0.72 -8.32
CA ALA A 24 -4.18 -0.09 -7.15
C ALA A 24 -5.44 -0.52 -6.41
N GLU A 25 -6.38 0.40 -6.21
CA GLU A 25 -7.63 0.09 -5.48
C GLU A 25 -8.39 -1.04 -6.16
N ALA A 26 -8.55 -0.98 -7.49
CA ALA A 26 -9.26 -2.01 -8.22
C ALA A 26 -8.59 -3.38 -8.05
N SER A 27 -7.26 -3.42 -8.15
CA SER A 27 -6.50 -4.67 -8.01
C SER A 27 -6.56 -5.23 -6.60
N ILE A 28 -6.45 -4.36 -5.59
CA ILE A 28 -6.51 -4.74 -4.18
C ILE A 28 -7.84 -5.40 -3.86
N ARG A 29 -8.94 -4.80 -4.30
CA ARG A 29 -10.29 -5.35 -4.08
C ARG A 29 -10.46 -6.72 -4.73
N ARG A 30 -9.90 -6.90 -5.90
CA ARG A 30 -9.98 -8.17 -6.63
C ARG A 30 -9.35 -9.32 -5.84
N TYR A 31 -8.33 -9.04 -5.05
CA TYR A 31 -7.64 -10.07 -4.24
C TYR A 31 -8.10 -10.10 -2.79
N GLY A 32 -9.23 -9.47 -2.49
CA GLY A 32 -9.84 -9.50 -1.17
C GLY A 32 -9.22 -8.55 -0.16
N GLY A 33 -8.42 -7.60 -0.63
CA GLY A 33 -7.81 -6.60 0.23
C GLY A 33 -8.75 -5.44 0.53
N ARG A 34 -8.49 -4.76 1.64
CA ARG A 34 -9.21 -3.54 2.00
C ARG A 34 -8.25 -2.57 2.68
N TYR A 35 -8.47 -1.29 2.44
CA TYR A 35 -7.69 -0.26 3.13
C TYR A 35 -8.16 -0.13 4.57
N ILE A 36 -7.21 -0.13 5.50
CA ILE A 36 -7.50 0.17 6.92
C ILE A 36 -6.81 1.46 7.36
N VAL A 37 -5.75 1.89 6.66
CA VAL A 37 -5.17 3.23 6.75
C VAL A 37 -4.87 3.67 5.32
N ARG A 38 -5.33 4.85 4.95
CA ARG A 38 -5.23 5.27 3.55
C ARG A 38 -4.60 6.66 3.42
N GLY A 39 -3.29 6.72 3.56
CA GLY A 39 -2.55 7.95 3.35
C GLY A 39 -2.56 8.93 4.50
N ALA A 40 -2.73 8.43 5.73
CA ALA A 40 -2.66 9.26 6.92
C ALA A 40 -1.23 9.73 7.17
N VAL A 41 -1.11 10.94 7.71
CA VAL A 41 0.18 11.44 8.18
C VAL A 41 0.36 10.97 9.62
N PRO A 42 1.40 10.18 9.90
CA PRO A 42 1.62 9.70 11.26
C PRO A 42 1.96 10.83 12.23
N GLU A 43 1.56 10.65 13.48
CA GLU A 43 2.02 11.47 14.58
C GLU A 43 3.04 10.65 15.36
N ALA A 44 4.29 11.10 15.45
CA ALA A 44 5.33 10.36 16.15
C ALA A 44 5.17 10.61 17.66
N LEU A 45 4.82 9.56 18.38
CA LEU A 45 4.74 9.61 19.85
C LEU A 45 6.13 9.51 20.45
N GLU A 46 7.02 8.81 19.76
CA GLU A 46 8.45 8.73 20.11
C GLU A 46 9.22 8.68 18.80
N GLY A 47 10.39 9.29 18.80
CA GLY A 47 11.23 9.35 17.61
C GLY A 47 10.79 10.41 16.63
N THR A 48 11.19 10.27 15.38
CA THR A 48 10.91 11.26 14.33
C THR A 48 10.26 10.59 13.12
N TRP A 49 9.47 11.38 12.40
CA TRP A 49 8.84 10.95 11.15
C TRP A 49 8.98 12.05 10.10
N PRO A 50 9.42 11.73 8.86
CA PRO A 50 9.50 12.72 7.79
C PRO A 50 8.12 13.28 7.47
N SER A 51 7.96 14.60 7.50
CA SER A 51 6.65 15.23 7.32
C SER A 51 6.02 14.99 5.94
N SER A 52 6.84 14.64 4.95
CA SER A 52 6.36 14.35 3.59
C SER A 52 5.86 12.92 3.41
N GLN A 53 6.05 12.05 4.40
CA GLN A 53 5.68 10.64 4.29
C GLN A 53 4.28 10.40 4.82
N ARG A 54 3.57 9.48 4.17
CA ARG A 54 2.23 9.06 4.57
C ARG A 54 2.21 7.54 4.75
N VAL A 55 1.26 7.05 5.51
CA VAL A 55 1.13 5.61 5.76
C VAL A 55 -0.14 5.09 5.08
N VAL A 56 0.02 3.97 4.37
CA VAL A 56 -1.10 3.22 3.82
C VAL A 56 -0.99 1.80 4.36
N VAL A 57 -2.09 1.26 4.87
CA VAL A 57 -2.14 -0.13 5.32
C VAL A 57 -3.32 -0.81 4.64
N VAL A 58 -3.04 -1.92 3.97
CA VAL A 58 -4.05 -2.75 3.32
C VAL A 58 -4.07 -4.10 4.02
N GLU A 59 -5.26 -4.55 4.40
CA GLU A 59 -5.44 -5.88 4.99
C GLU A 59 -5.86 -6.87 3.91
N PHE A 60 -5.19 -8.02 3.87
CA PHE A 60 -5.59 -9.15 3.02
C PHE A 60 -6.01 -10.32 3.91
N PRO A 61 -6.81 -11.27 3.38
CA PRO A 61 -7.22 -12.44 4.17
C PRO A 61 -6.05 -13.26 4.71
N ASP A 62 -4.97 -13.31 3.94
CA ASP A 62 -3.74 -14.02 4.34
C ASP A 62 -2.56 -13.51 3.52
N SER A 63 -1.35 -13.94 3.86
CA SER A 63 -0.14 -13.49 3.18
C SER A 63 -0.04 -14.03 1.75
N ASP A 64 -0.60 -15.20 1.48
CA ASP A 64 -0.59 -15.76 0.12
C ASP A 64 -1.40 -14.89 -0.84
N ARG A 65 -2.56 -14.40 -0.41
CA ARG A 65 -3.38 -13.48 -1.21
C ARG A 65 -2.65 -12.16 -1.45
N ALA A 66 -1.98 -11.64 -0.45
CA ALA A 66 -1.19 -10.41 -0.62
C ALA A 66 -0.07 -10.60 -1.64
N LYS A 67 0.62 -11.73 -1.61
CA LYS A 67 1.69 -12.03 -2.58
C LYS A 67 1.12 -12.24 -3.98
N GLU A 68 -0.01 -12.91 -4.11
CA GLU A 68 -0.70 -13.07 -5.39
C GLU A 68 -1.08 -11.71 -5.98
N TRP A 69 -1.62 -10.82 -5.15
CA TRP A 69 -1.94 -9.46 -5.57
C TRP A 69 -0.71 -8.74 -6.11
N TYR A 70 0.39 -8.77 -5.36
CA TYR A 70 1.61 -8.03 -5.75
C TYR A 70 2.17 -8.55 -7.09
N ALA A 71 2.06 -9.85 -7.34
CA ALA A 71 2.58 -10.49 -8.54
C ALA A 71 1.55 -10.55 -9.68
N SER A 72 0.35 -10.02 -9.48
CA SER A 72 -0.75 -10.17 -10.43
C SER A 72 -0.61 -9.26 -11.65
N SER A 73 -1.24 -9.68 -12.76
CA SER A 73 -1.37 -8.84 -13.94
C SER A 73 -2.26 -7.63 -13.66
N GLU A 74 -3.23 -7.77 -12.77
CA GLU A 74 -4.12 -6.68 -12.37
C GLU A 74 -3.38 -5.53 -11.69
N TYR A 75 -2.30 -5.85 -10.96
CA TYR A 75 -1.49 -4.82 -10.29
C TYR A 75 -0.32 -4.32 -11.15
N ALA A 76 0.00 -5.03 -12.23
CA ALA A 76 1.19 -4.71 -13.05
C ALA A 76 1.19 -3.28 -13.59
N ASP A 77 0.04 -2.79 -14.07
CA ASP A 77 -0.07 -1.43 -14.58
C ASP A 77 0.16 -0.39 -13.49
N ALA A 78 -0.38 -0.65 -12.29
CA ALA A 78 -0.17 0.22 -11.14
C ALA A 78 1.32 0.29 -10.77
N LEU A 79 2.01 -0.85 -10.81
CA LEU A 79 3.46 -0.90 -10.51
C LEU A 79 4.26 -0.05 -11.48
N GLU A 80 3.89 -0.02 -12.76
CA GLU A 80 4.59 0.82 -13.73
C GLU A 80 4.41 2.30 -13.42
N VAL A 81 3.19 2.72 -13.11
CA VAL A 81 2.91 4.11 -12.73
C VAL A 81 3.62 4.48 -11.45
N ARG A 82 3.70 3.55 -10.49
CA ARG A 82 4.35 3.79 -9.19
C ARG A 82 5.79 4.26 -9.34
N LYS A 83 6.52 3.77 -10.31
CA LYS A 83 7.95 4.08 -10.48
C LYS A 83 8.22 5.57 -10.58
N THR A 84 7.32 6.33 -11.19
CA THR A 84 7.46 7.78 -11.34
C THR A 84 6.50 8.58 -10.47
N ALA A 85 5.47 7.93 -9.93
CA ALA A 85 4.44 8.59 -9.10
C ALA A 85 4.83 8.70 -7.64
N LEU A 86 5.48 7.68 -7.12
CA LEU A 86 5.71 7.52 -5.67
C LEU A 86 7.11 7.04 -5.38
N GLU A 87 7.65 7.54 -4.26
CA GLU A 87 8.78 6.94 -3.58
C GLU A 87 8.22 6.24 -2.36
N ARG A 88 8.51 4.94 -2.18
CA ARG A 88 7.89 4.22 -1.07
C ARG A 88 8.69 3.00 -0.64
N ARG A 89 8.42 2.60 0.59
CA ARG A 89 8.80 1.30 1.12
C ARG A 89 7.52 0.50 1.34
N LEU A 90 7.50 -0.75 0.88
CA LEU A 90 6.34 -1.62 0.95
C LEU A 90 6.72 -2.87 1.73
N LEU A 91 6.01 -3.13 2.82
CA LEU A 91 6.30 -4.23 3.73
C LEU A 91 5.08 -5.13 3.86
N LEU A 92 5.33 -6.45 3.95
CA LEU A 92 4.28 -7.42 4.23
C LEU A 92 4.52 -8.02 5.61
N VAL A 93 3.52 -7.96 6.47
CA VAL A 93 3.60 -8.54 7.80
C VAL A 93 2.34 -9.37 8.07
N GLU A 94 2.50 -10.43 8.84
CA GLU A 94 1.36 -11.25 9.25
C GLU A 94 0.77 -10.69 10.54
N GLY A 95 -0.56 -10.74 10.62
CA GLY A 95 -1.28 -10.34 11.81
C GLY A 95 -1.28 -11.41 12.87
N VAL A 96 -1.81 -11.06 14.03
CA VAL A 96 -1.93 -11.99 15.13
C VAL A 96 -3.10 -12.93 14.88
N SER A 97 -2.89 -14.22 15.12
CA SER A 97 -3.94 -15.23 15.04
C SER A 97 -4.50 -15.41 16.45
N GLU A 98 -5.76 -15.08 16.61
CA GLU A 98 -6.42 -15.18 17.92
C GLU A 98 -7.44 -16.29 18.00
#